data_c06148814b6765318fe2b34cf3bfeb6c
#
_entry.id   c06148814b6765318fe2b34cf3bfeb6c
#
_cell.length_a   1.000
_cell.length_b   1.000
_cell.length_c   1.000
_cell.angle_alpha   90.00
_cell.angle_beta   90.00
_cell.angle_gamma   90.00
#
_symmetry.space_group_name_H-M   'P 1'
#
loop_
_entity.id
_entity.type
_entity.pdbx_description
1 polymer ?
#
loop_
_entity_poly.entity_id
_entity_poly.type
_entity_poly.pdbx_seq_one_letter_code
_entity_poly.pdbx_strand_id
1 'polypeptide(L)'
;MPAITFYKHEPIPMEMHKVKIVQQLHLLPTTQRLEKMQRAGFNTFQLHNGDIFLDMLTDSGVNAMSDLQQSAMLRADDAYAGSETFFRMRDKLEELFGMPFCLPAHQGRACENILATRFVKPDSCVIMNYHFTTAKAHITRLGGR
;
A
#
# COMPACT_ATOMS: atom_id res chain seq x y z
N MET A 1 -7.68 -30.92 -2.30
CA MET A 1 -8.49 -29.85 -2.90
C MET A 1 -8.26 -29.92 -4.40
N PRO A 2 -9.29 -29.76 -5.26
CA PRO A 2 -9.04 -29.68 -6.70
C PRO A 2 -8.17 -28.45 -6.97
N ALA A 3 -7.06 -28.64 -7.66
CA ALA A 3 -6.21 -27.54 -8.09
C ALA A 3 -6.95 -26.74 -9.18
N ILE A 4 -7.01 -25.42 -9.02
CA ILE A 4 -7.50 -24.57 -10.10
C ILE A 4 -6.39 -24.50 -11.15
N THR A 5 -6.73 -24.91 -12.38
CA THR A 5 -5.78 -24.87 -13.49
C THR A 5 -6.25 -23.84 -14.52
N PHE A 6 -5.34 -23.07 -15.06
CA PHE A 6 -5.60 -22.12 -16.13
C PHE A 6 -5.30 -22.70 -17.52
N TYR A 7 -5.38 -21.83 -18.52
CA TYR A 7 -5.00 -22.13 -19.89
C TYR A 7 -3.62 -22.81 -19.91
N LYS A 8 -3.53 -23.99 -20.46
CA LYS A 8 -2.39 -24.94 -20.46
C LYS A 8 -2.25 -25.83 -19.20
N HIS A 9 -3.28 -25.93 -18.38
CA HIS A 9 -3.28 -26.80 -17.19
C HIS A 9 -2.17 -26.51 -16.15
N GLU A 10 -1.62 -25.31 -16.17
CA GLU A 10 -0.65 -24.88 -15.15
C GLU A 10 -1.35 -24.62 -13.82
N PRO A 11 -0.84 -25.16 -12.71
CA PRO A 11 -1.37 -24.84 -11.40
C PRO A 11 -1.04 -23.40 -11.06
N ILE A 12 -2.06 -22.58 -10.79
CA ILE A 12 -1.84 -21.24 -10.27
C ILE A 12 -1.93 -21.28 -8.76
N PRO A 13 -0.93 -20.79 -8.04
CA PRO A 13 -1.01 -20.60 -6.60
C PRO A 13 -1.98 -19.43 -6.32
N MET A 14 -3.27 -19.72 -6.25
CA MET A 14 -4.28 -18.77 -5.82
C MET A 14 -4.74 -19.11 -4.43
N GLU A 15 -4.58 -18.19 -3.51
CA GLU A 15 -5.25 -18.27 -2.24
C GLU A 15 -6.74 -18.00 -2.42
N MET A 16 -7.58 -18.89 -1.90
CA MET A 16 -9.03 -18.73 -1.97
C MET A 16 -9.53 -18.07 -0.69
N HIS A 17 -10.11 -16.89 -0.83
CA HIS A 17 -10.66 -16.12 0.27
C HIS A 17 -12.16 -15.92 0.14
N LYS A 18 -12.86 -15.93 1.29
CA LYS A 18 -14.23 -15.47 1.40
C LYS A 18 -14.25 -14.09 2.05
N VAL A 19 -14.92 -13.14 1.42
CA VAL A 19 -15.12 -11.82 2.02
C VAL A 19 -16.21 -11.92 3.08
N LYS A 20 -15.88 -11.56 4.33
CA LYS A 20 -16.83 -11.55 5.46
C LYS A 20 -17.48 -10.19 5.66
N ILE A 21 -16.84 -9.13 5.22
CA ILE A 21 -17.32 -7.76 5.35
C ILE A 21 -17.60 -7.23 3.95
N VAL A 22 -18.85 -6.80 3.75
CA VAL A 22 -19.29 -6.14 2.51
C VAL A 22 -19.71 -4.73 2.83
N GLN A 23 -19.24 -3.79 2.03
CA GLN A 23 -19.62 -2.40 2.10
C GLN A 23 -20.75 -2.14 1.09
N GLN A 24 -21.82 -1.48 1.56
CA GLN A 24 -22.90 -1.05 0.66
C GLN A 24 -22.41 0.12 -0.20
N LEU A 25 -22.56 -0.02 -1.51
CA LEU A 25 -22.21 1.02 -2.48
C LEU A 25 -23.46 1.56 -3.14
N HIS A 26 -23.45 2.83 -3.50
CA HIS A 26 -24.54 3.50 -4.18
C HIS A 26 -24.07 3.99 -5.56
N LEU A 27 -24.72 3.50 -6.61
CA LEU A 27 -24.48 4.02 -7.95
C LEU A 27 -25.46 5.17 -8.22
N LEU A 28 -24.95 6.39 -8.20
CA LEU A 28 -25.72 7.58 -8.55
C LEU A 28 -26.15 7.58 -10.03
N PRO A 29 -27.33 8.12 -10.38
CA PRO A 29 -27.73 8.36 -11.76
C PRO A 29 -26.69 9.18 -12.52
N THR A 30 -26.58 8.98 -13.83
CA THR A 30 -25.55 9.61 -14.67
C THR A 30 -25.56 11.14 -14.58
N THR A 31 -26.74 11.74 -14.53
CA THR A 31 -26.91 13.19 -14.38
C THR A 31 -26.30 13.72 -13.09
N GLN A 32 -26.57 13.05 -11.98
CA GLN A 32 -26.01 13.42 -10.69
C GLN A 32 -24.50 13.21 -10.63
N ARG A 33 -23.98 12.13 -11.23
CA ARG A 33 -22.53 11.92 -11.33
C ARG A 33 -21.84 13.04 -12.09
N LEU A 34 -22.43 13.46 -13.20
CA LEU A 34 -21.90 14.57 -14.00
C LEU A 34 -21.91 15.88 -13.21
N GLU A 35 -22.99 16.18 -12.50
CA GLU A 35 -23.10 17.36 -11.64
C GLU A 35 -22.02 17.36 -10.54
N LYS A 36 -21.80 16.22 -9.89
CA LYS A 36 -20.75 16.08 -8.88
C LYS A 36 -19.35 16.29 -9.47
N MET A 37 -19.09 15.73 -10.65
CA MET A 37 -17.83 15.94 -11.36
C MET A 37 -17.61 17.42 -11.74
N GLN A 38 -18.65 18.12 -12.18
CA GLN A 38 -18.59 19.55 -12.48
C GLN A 38 -18.28 20.37 -11.22
N ARG A 39 -18.96 20.09 -10.11
CA ARG A 39 -18.71 20.74 -8.82
C ARG A 39 -17.29 20.48 -8.30
N ALA A 40 -16.72 19.32 -8.57
CA ALA A 40 -15.35 18.97 -8.26
C ALA A 40 -14.32 19.58 -9.26
N GLY A 41 -14.76 20.42 -10.19
CA GLY A 41 -13.89 20.97 -11.23
C GLY A 41 -13.27 19.91 -12.14
N PHE A 42 -13.96 18.78 -12.35
CA PHE A 42 -13.46 17.59 -13.06
C PHE A 42 -12.19 16.98 -12.44
N ASN A 43 -11.92 17.29 -11.18
CA ASN A 43 -10.83 16.71 -10.42
C ASN A 43 -11.35 15.57 -9.52
N THR A 44 -11.02 14.33 -9.85
CA THR A 44 -11.47 13.15 -9.12
C THR A 44 -11.04 13.14 -7.65
N PHE A 45 -9.93 13.80 -7.30
CA PHE A 45 -9.47 13.94 -5.91
C PHE A 45 -10.33 14.89 -5.06
N GLN A 46 -11.23 15.66 -5.69
CA GLN A 46 -12.15 16.56 -5.01
C GLN A 46 -13.57 15.97 -4.86
N LEU A 47 -13.78 14.76 -5.34
CA LEU A 47 -15.05 14.05 -5.15
C LEU A 47 -15.20 13.59 -3.70
N HIS A 48 -16.40 13.70 -3.17
CA HIS A 48 -16.73 13.09 -1.89
C HIS A 48 -16.81 11.56 -2.03
N ASN A 49 -16.25 10.84 -1.07
CA ASN A 49 -16.23 9.37 -1.10
C ASN A 49 -17.62 8.74 -1.27
N GLY A 50 -18.67 9.33 -0.66
CA GLY A 50 -20.05 8.86 -0.82
C GLY A 50 -20.63 9.01 -2.23
N ASP A 51 -19.99 9.79 -3.11
CA ASP A 51 -20.39 9.99 -4.49
C ASP A 51 -19.67 9.04 -5.46
N ILE A 52 -18.75 8.22 -4.95
CA ILE A 52 -17.91 7.29 -5.73
C ILE A 52 -18.46 5.88 -5.62
N PHE A 53 -18.80 5.29 -6.76
CA PHE A 53 -19.26 3.90 -6.80
C PHE A 53 -18.09 2.90 -6.75
N LEU A 54 -17.05 3.15 -7.52
CA LEU A 54 -15.85 2.33 -7.59
C LEU A 54 -14.62 3.23 -7.48
N ASP A 55 -13.93 3.15 -6.36
CA ASP A 55 -12.71 3.91 -6.11
C ASP A 55 -11.51 3.18 -6.71
N MET A 56 -10.93 3.75 -7.77
CA MET A 56 -9.72 3.26 -8.43
C MET A 56 -8.49 4.09 -8.08
N LEU A 57 -8.63 5.13 -7.25
CA LEU A 57 -7.53 6.01 -6.85
C LEU A 57 -6.94 5.64 -5.49
N THR A 58 -7.75 5.13 -4.58
CA THR A 58 -7.31 4.73 -3.24
C THR A 58 -6.75 3.31 -3.32
N ASP A 59 -5.45 3.20 -3.62
CA ASP A 59 -4.74 1.94 -3.76
C ASP A 59 -3.79 1.65 -2.58
N SER A 60 -3.28 2.68 -1.92
CA SER A 60 -2.30 2.56 -0.83
C SER A 60 -2.98 2.29 0.52
N GLY A 61 -2.59 1.20 1.19
CA GLY A 61 -3.10 0.84 2.50
C GLY A 61 -4.51 0.23 2.48
N VAL A 62 -5.05 -0.08 1.31
CA VAL A 62 -6.38 -0.68 1.12
C VAL A 62 -6.21 -2.13 0.68
N ASN A 63 -5.84 -2.98 1.61
CA ASN A 63 -5.70 -4.41 1.35
C ASN A 63 -6.72 -5.21 2.15
N ALA A 64 -7.19 -6.30 1.56
CA ALA A 64 -7.98 -7.27 2.28
C ALA A 64 -7.11 -7.91 3.39
N MET A 65 -7.64 -7.94 4.60
CA MET A 65 -7.01 -8.60 5.73
C MET A 65 -7.65 -9.98 5.91
N SER A 66 -6.84 -11.03 6.03
CA SER A 66 -7.35 -12.35 6.35
C SER A 66 -7.91 -12.39 7.78
N ASP A 67 -8.78 -13.36 8.06
CA ASP A 67 -9.29 -13.57 9.41
C ASP A 67 -8.20 -13.95 10.40
N LEU A 68 -7.14 -14.61 9.94
CA LEU A 68 -5.96 -14.91 10.75
C LEU A 68 -5.17 -13.64 11.07
N GLN A 69 -4.96 -12.75 10.10
CA GLN A 69 -4.31 -11.46 10.34
C GLN A 69 -5.12 -10.61 11.31
N GLN A 70 -6.42 -10.51 11.12
CA GLN A 70 -7.30 -9.76 12.02
C GLN A 70 -7.29 -10.35 13.43
N SER A 71 -7.36 -11.66 13.55
CA SER A 71 -7.27 -12.36 14.84
C SER A 71 -5.89 -12.15 15.51
N ALA A 72 -4.81 -12.17 14.76
CA ALA A 72 -3.47 -11.90 15.27
C ALA A 72 -3.33 -10.43 15.74
N MET A 73 -3.87 -9.48 14.99
CA MET A 73 -3.89 -8.07 15.36
C MET A 73 -4.61 -7.83 16.68
N LEU A 74 -5.78 -8.49 16.89
CA LEU A 74 -6.53 -8.35 18.14
C LEU A 74 -5.83 -8.98 19.36
N ARG A 75 -4.90 -9.89 19.15
CA ARG A 75 -4.09 -10.53 20.20
C ARG A 75 -2.68 -9.93 20.33
N ALA A 76 -2.36 -8.95 19.49
CA ALA A 76 -1.08 -8.28 19.58
C ALA A 76 -0.97 -7.53 20.92
N ASP A 77 0.25 -7.49 21.44
CA ASP A 77 0.53 -6.74 22.65
C ASP A 77 0.65 -5.24 22.40
N ASP A 78 0.30 -4.46 23.40
CA ASP A 78 0.35 -3.00 23.40
C ASP A 78 1.41 -2.54 24.40
N ALA A 79 2.68 -2.68 24.03
CA ALA A 79 3.80 -2.30 24.86
C ALA A 79 4.50 -1.06 24.30
N TYR A 80 4.79 -0.08 25.17
CA TYR A 80 5.57 1.11 24.80
C TYR A 80 6.98 0.76 24.29
N ALA A 81 7.60 -0.26 24.88
CA ALA A 81 8.89 -0.80 24.45
C ALA A 81 8.93 -2.32 24.73
N GLY A 82 9.71 -3.05 23.95
CA GLY A 82 9.86 -4.50 24.14
C GLY A 82 8.63 -5.32 23.73
N SER A 83 7.84 -4.83 22.77
CA SER A 83 6.68 -5.55 22.24
C SER A 83 7.09 -6.90 21.65
N GLU A 84 6.46 -7.98 22.12
CA GLU A 84 6.63 -9.31 21.56
C GLU A 84 6.21 -9.37 20.08
N THR A 85 5.19 -8.63 19.71
CA THR A 85 4.73 -8.51 18.33
C THR A 85 5.80 -7.89 17.43
N PHE A 86 6.54 -6.89 17.93
CA PHE A 86 7.65 -6.31 17.20
C PHE A 86 8.78 -7.32 16.97
N PHE A 87 9.17 -8.07 18.00
CA PHE A 87 10.22 -9.08 17.87
C PHE A 87 9.82 -10.18 16.89
N ARG A 88 8.58 -10.67 16.94
CA ARG A 88 8.06 -11.63 15.95
C ARG A 88 8.10 -11.11 14.52
N MET A 89 7.74 -9.85 14.32
CA MET A 89 7.84 -9.20 13.01
C MET A 89 9.29 -9.13 12.54
N ARG A 90 10.20 -8.67 13.39
CA ARG A 90 11.64 -8.60 13.10
C ARG A 90 12.21 -9.96 12.71
N ASP A 91 11.96 -10.96 13.53
CA ASP A 91 12.47 -12.32 13.32
C ASP A 91 11.92 -12.92 12.01
N LYS A 92 10.64 -12.62 11.70
CA LYS A 92 10.04 -13.06 10.43
C LYS A 92 10.63 -12.33 9.22
N LEU A 93 10.95 -11.06 9.34
CA LEU A 93 11.63 -10.32 8.27
C LEU A 93 13.06 -10.84 8.05
N GLU A 94 13.77 -11.15 9.12
CA GLU A 94 15.09 -11.77 9.01
C GLU A 94 15.01 -13.15 8.33
N GLU A 95 14.05 -13.99 8.72
CA GLU A 95 13.80 -15.29 8.08
C GLU A 95 13.53 -15.16 6.57
N LEU A 96 12.70 -14.19 6.18
CA LEU A 96 12.29 -14.03 4.78
C LEU A 96 13.32 -13.34 3.89
N PHE A 97 14.04 -12.38 4.42
CA PHE A 97 14.91 -11.49 3.63
C PHE A 97 16.39 -11.63 3.98
N GLY A 98 16.75 -12.37 5.03
CA GLY A 98 18.14 -12.51 5.49
C GLY A 98 18.75 -11.22 6.03
N MET A 99 17.91 -10.25 6.43
CA MET A 99 18.36 -8.94 6.91
C MET A 99 18.21 -8.84 8.43
N PRO A 100 19.30 -8.73 9.19
CA PRO A 100 19.25 -8.73 10.66
C PRO A 100 18.74 -7.41 11.26
N PHE A 101 18.64 -6.35 10.44
CA PHE A 101 18.16 -5.05 10.87
C PHE A 101 16.86 -4.69 10.18
N CYS A 102 15.90 -4.27 10.96
CA CYS A 102 14.62 -3.75 10.48
C CYS A 102 14.30 -2.43 11.19
N LEU A 103 14.07 -1.39 10.43
CA LEU A 103 13.61 -0.10 10.92
C LEU A 103 12.23 0.19 10.31
N PRO A 104 11.14 0.00 11.04
CA PRO A 104 9.81 0.32 10.57
C PRO A 104 9.66 1.82 10.36
N ALA A 105 9.04 2.21 9.26
CA ALA A 105 8.60 3.57 9.00
C ALA A 105 7.09 3.60 8.78
N HIS A 106 6.47 4.75 8.99
CA HIS A 106 5.02 4.88 8.88
C HIS A 106 4.49 4.65 7.45
N GLN A 107 5.35 4.79 6.42
CA GLN A 107 5.03 4.50 5.02
C GLN A 107 6.30 4.48 4.15
N GLY A 108 6.21 3.87 2.96
CA GLY A 108 7.35 3.69 2.05
C GLY A 108 8.04 4.99 1.63
N ARG A 109 7.30 6.06 1.37
CA ARG A 109 7.89 7.37 1.00
C ARG A 109 8.70 8.01 2.13
N ALA A 110 8.49 7.63 3.38
CA ALA A 110 9.36 8.03 4.48
C ALA A 110 10.72 7.33 4.38
N CYS A 111 10.74 6.05 4.02
CA CYS A 111 11.98 5.31 3.75
C CYS A 111 12.75 5.93 2.57
N GLU A 112 12.06 6.28 1.48
CA GLU A 112 12.67 7.00 0.34
C GLU A 112 13.34 8.31 0.78
N ASN A 113 12.67 9.10 1.63
CA ASN A 113 13.23 10.35 2.15
C ASN A 113 14.47 10.11 3.01
N ILE A 114 14.43 9.10 3.89
CA ILE A 114 15.57 8.74 4.75
C ILE A 114 16.78 8.33 3.90
N LEU A 115 16.57 7.46 2.91
CA LEU A 115 17.60 6.98 2.00
C LEU A 115 18.17 8.14 1.15
N ALA A 116 17.28 8.94 0.55
CA ALA A 116 17.72 10.10 -0.24
C ALA A 116 18.55 11.06 0.62
N THR A 117 18.08 11.42 1.81
CA THR A 117 18.81 12.31 2.71
C THR A 117 20.18 11.77 3.10
N ARG A 118 20.32 10.44 3.22
CA ARG A 118 21.59 9.82 3.60
C ARG A 118 22.59 9.73 2.44
N PHE A 119 22.12 9.44 1.24
CA PHE A 119 22.98 9.05 0.12
C PHE A 119 23.05 10.07 -1.02
N VAL A 120 22.01 10.89 -1.22
CA VAL A 120 21.98 11.88 -2.30
C VAL A 120 22.69 13.15 -1.84
N LYS A 121 23.61 13.63 -2.67
CA LYS A 121 24.32 14.92 -2.52
C LYS A 121 24.00 15.78 -3.74
N PRO A 122 24.24 17.09 -3.70
CA PRO A 122 24.19 17.92 -4.90
C PRO A 122 24.98 17.28 -6.05
N ASP A 123 24.41 17.28 -7.24
CA ASP A 123 24.94 16.65 -8.46
C ASP A 123 25.03 15.12 -8.48
N SER A 124 24.52 14.44 -7.46
CA SER A 124 24.40 12.97 -7.51
C SER A 124 23.53 12.55 -8.68
N CYS A 125 23.97 11.51 -9.42
CA CYS A 125 23.17 10.87 -10.45
C CYS A 125 22.57 9.58 -9.89
N VAL A 126 21.23 9.51 -9.85
CA VAL A 126 20.49 8.33 -9.35
C VAL A 126 19.87 7.60 -10.53
N ILE A 127 20.40 6.43 -10.83
CA ILE A 127 19.97 5.61 -11.98
C ILE A 127 18.83 4.71 -11.55
N MET A 128 17.71 4.73 -12.27
CA MET A 128 16.57 3.84 -12.10
C MET A 128 15.81 3.70 -13.40
N ASN A 129 15.00 2.64 -13.54
CA ASN A 129 14.23 2.40 -14.77
C ASN A 129 13.19 3.50 -14.99
N TYR A 130 12.19 3.52 -14.12
CA TYR A 130 11.16 4.55 -14.08
C TYR A 130 10.94 4.95 -12.61
N HIS A 131 11.12 6.21 -12.32
CA HIS A 131 10.99 6.69 -10.95
C HIS A 131 9.52 6.91 -10.58
N PHE A 132 9.18 6.54 -9.36
CA PHE A 132 7.93 6.99 -8.76
C PHE A 132 8.06 8.47 -8.39
N THR A 133 6.93 9.19 -8.40
CA THR A 133 6.91 10.65 -8.20
C THR A 133 7.58 11.10 -6.91
N THR A 134 7.41 10.37 -5.82
CA THR A 134 8.01 10.70 -4.51
C THR A 134 9.52 10.48 -4.51
N ALA A 135 10.01 9.40 -5.11
CA ALA A 135 11.46 9.15 -5.23
C ALA A 135 12.16 10.29 -5.98
N LYS A 136 11.62 10.70 -7.15
CA LYS A 136 12.12 11.86 -7.89
C LYS A 136 12.12 13.12 -7.04
N ALA A 137 11.01 13.40 -6.35
CA ALA A 137 10.88 14.60 -5.53
C ALA A 137 11.96 14.67 -4.43
N HIS A 138 12.22 13.55 -3.75
CA HIS A 138 13.26 13.49 -2.71
C HIS A 138 14.66 13.71 -3.28
N ILE A 139 14.96 13.10 -4.43
CA ILE A 139 16.26 13.23 -5.10
C ILE A 139 16.49 14.68 -5.57
N THR A 140 15.54 15.24 -6.31
CA THR A 140 15.67 16.60 -6.87
C THR A 140 15.72 17.68 -5.79
N ARG A 141 14.97 17.50 -4.69
CA ARG A 141 15.02 18.42 -3.54
C ARG A 141 16.42 18.52 -2.93
N LEU A 142 17.22 17.48 -3.02
CA LEU A 142 18.59 17.41 -2.51
C LEU A 142 19.65 17.78 -3.56
N GLY A 143 19.23 18.24 -4.74
CA GLY A 143 20.13 18.62 -5.83
C GLY A 143 20.65 17.45 -6.65
N GLY A 144 20.07 16.25 -6.49
CA GLY A 144 20.36 15.08 -7.31
C GLY A 144 19.58 15.09 -8.63
N ARG A 145 19.97 14.25 -9.56
CA ARG A 145 19.36 14.06 -10.89
C ARG A 145 19.32 12.60 -11.28
#